data_2c6849a0cb1381d9aef6cb39e7182201
#
_entry.id   2c6849a0cb1381d9aef6cb39e7182201
#
_cell.length_a   1.000
_cell.length_b   1.000
_cell.length_c   1.000
_cell.angle_alpha   90.00
_cell.angle_beta   90.00
_cell.angle_gamma   90.00
#
_symmetry.space_group_name_H-M   'P 1'
#
loop_
_entity.id
_entity.type
_entity.pdbx_description
1 polymer ?
#
loop_
_entity_poly.entity_id
_entity_poly.type
_entity_poly.pdbx_seq_one_letter_code
_entity_poly.pdbx_strand_id
1 'polypeptide(L)'
;MICVGIDVSKDKHDCFILSSEGEVLADVFTIPNNAEGFTALLPTIRHCTHPADKIKVGLEATGHYSYNILGFPLDCGLPTYVINPLHTNLYRKSLSLRKTKTDRVDARTIATMLMSDVDLKSYTDTSYHNEELKSLTRYRFDKVRERAKLKQSVSRLVTILFPELEKLVPSLHIVSVYTLLSEFPGAHQIADAHLTHLKTVLSDASKGRYDREKAIEIRDAARNSIGSCMPAKSLELKHTIQLIRELDAEIAEIESEINSIMEVVHSPITTIPGLGIRMGAMILAEVGDFSNFDSADKILAYAGLSPSTYQSGQLTNCYSHMEKRGSRYLRYAIFNATKYVCIHDPTFAAYLSKKRAEGKPYNVAVSHAAKKLVRLIYAMERSGQPYKLPT
;
A
#
# COMPACT_ATOMS: atom_id res chain seq x y z
N MET A 1 -9.47 -23.01 -29.32
CA MET A 1 -9.33 -22.05 -28.21
C MET A 1 -9.31 -20.65 -28.79
N ILE A 2 -10.02 -19.72 -28.19
CA ILE A 2 -10.17 -18.35 -28.67
C ILE A 2 -9.54 -17.40 -27.65
N CYS A 3 -8.72 -16.45 -28.12
CA CYS A 3 -8.03 -15.47 -27.31
C CYS A 3 -8.55 -14.07 -27.61
N VAL A 4 -9.10 -13.41 -26.61
CA VAL A 4 -9.64 -12.05 -26.69
C VAL A 4 -8.68 -11.12 -25.96
N GLY A 5 -8.05 -10.20 -26.65
CA GLY A 5 -7.20 -9.17 -26.07
C GLY A 5 -7.94 -7.85 -25.97
N ILE A 6 -7.88 -7.21 -24.81
CA ILE A 6 -8.56 -5.93 -24.55
C ILE A 6 -7.51 -4.92 -24.07
N ASP A 7 -7.29 -3.88 -24.86
CA ASP A 7 -6.54 -2.70 -24.43
C ASP A 7 -7.50 -1.73 -23.73
N VAL A 8 -7.17 -1.38 -22.49
CA VAL A 8 -8.07 -0.66 -21.59
C VAL A 8 -7.73 0.82 -21.56
N SER A 9 -8.71 1.66 -21.87
CA SER A 9 -8.61 3.10 -21.73
C SER A 9 -9.83 3.70 -21.00
N LYS A 10 -9.81 5.01 -20.77
CA LYS A 10 -10.81 5.70 -19.97
C LYS A 10 -12.22 5.63 -20.55
N ASP A 11 -12.36 5.96 -21.84
CA ASP A 11 -13.66 6.19 -22.46
C ASP A 11 -14.10 5.05 -23.39
N LYS A 12 -13.13 4.20 -23.78
CA LYS A 12 -13.32 3.12 -24.75
C LYS A 12 -12.31 2.00 -24.51
N HIS A 13 -12.59 0.82 -25.04
CA HIS A 13 -11.66 -0.29 -25.04
C HIS A 13 -11.47 -0.80 -26.47
N ASP A 14 -10.23 -1.06 -26.85
CA ASP A 14 -9.93 -1.68 -28.15
C ASP A 14 -9.77 -3.19 -27.95
N CYS A 15 -10.54 -3.97 -28.69
CA CYS A 15 -10.65 -5.41 -28.57
C CYS A 15 -10.13 -6.10 -29.83
N PHE A 16 -9.50 -7.26 -29.68
CA PHE A 16 -9.00 -8.08 -30.78
C PHE A 16 -9.22 -9.56 -30.48
N ILE A 17 -9.66 -10.34 -31.47
CA ILE A 17 -9.97 -11.76 -31.27
C ILE A 17 -9.19 -12.61 -32.28
N LEU A 18 -8.49 -13.62 -31.77
CA LEU A 18 -7.78 -14.59 -32.59
C LEU A 18 -7.97 -16.03 -32.10
N SER A 19 -7.79 -16.98 -33.01
CA SER A 19 -7.80 -18.41 -32.67
C SER A 19 -6.43 -18.85 -32.09
N SER A 20 -6.37 -20.04 -31.50
CA SER A 20 -5.11 -20.67 -31.07
C SER A 20 -4.15 -20.99 -32.22
N GLU A 21 -4.61 -20.96 -33.45
CA GLU A 21 -3.81 -21.22 -34.67
C GLU A 21 -3.27 -19.91 -35.26
N GLY A 22 -3.63 -18.76 -34.67
CA GLY A 22 -3.19 -17.45 -35.12
C GLY A 22 -4.11 -16.80 -36.14
N GLU A 23 -5.26 -17.41 -36.46
CA GLU A 23 -6.25 -16.84 -37.37
C GLU A 23 -6.95 -15.65 -36.68
N VAL A 24 -7.06 -14.53 -37.41
CA VAL A 24 -7.77 -13.34 -36.94
C VAL A 24 -9.27 -13.53 -37.16
N LEU A 25 -10.02 -13.73 -36.08
CA LEU A 25 -11.45 -13.92 -36.10
C LEU A 25 -12.22 -12.60 -36.08
N ALA A 26 -11.70 -11.61 -35.36
CA ALA A 26 -12.14 -10.21 -35.43
C ALA A 26 -10.90 -9.30 -35.37
N ASP A 27 -10.74 -8.46 -36.38
CA ASP A 27 -9.71 -7.40 -36.33
C ASP A 27 -10.12 -6.36 -35.30
N VAL A 28 -9.21 -5.45 -34.98
CA VAL A 28 -9.42 -4.51 -33.86
C VAL A 28 -10.72 -3.72 -34.02
N PHE A 29 -11.59 -3.89 -33.04
CA PHE A 29 -12.83 -3.15 -32.92
C PHE A 29 -12.86 -2.44 -31.55
N THR A 30 -13.59 -1.34 -31.50
CA THR A 30 -13.68 -0.50 -30.28
C THR A 30 -15.05 -0.62 -29.68
N ILE A 31 -15.09 -0.76 -28.35
CA ILE A 31 -16.32 -0.68 -27.56
C ILE A 31 -16.26 0.51 -26.61
N PRO A 32 -17.35 1.24 -26.34
CA PRO A 32 -17.40 2.28 -25.32
C PRO A 32 -17.31 1.67 -23.91
N ASN A 33 -16.69 2.40 -22.98
CA ASN A 33 -16.60 1.99 -21.57
C ASN A 33 -17.90 2.29 -20.83
N ASN A 34 -18.97 1.55 -21.20
CA ASN A 34 -20.30 1.64 -20.59
C ASN A 34 -21.04 0.31 -20.73
N ALA A 35 -22.23 0.23 -20.13
CA ALA A 35 -23.05 -0.98 -20.13
C ALA A 35 -23.41 -1.48 -21.55
N GLU A 36 -23.67 -0.58 -22.49
CA GLU A 36 -23.97 -0.90 -23.88
C GLU A 36 -22.79 -1.57 -24.58
N GLY A 37 -21.57 -0.99 -24.43
CA GLY A 37 -20.34 -1.55 -25.00
C GLY A 37 -20.01 -2.92 -24.42
N PHE A 38 -20.18 -3.11 -23.12
CA PHE A 38 -19.94 -4.41 -22.49
C PHE A 38 -20.97 -5.46 -22.93
N THR A 39 -22.25 -5.06 -23.01
CA THR A 39 -23.29 -5.95 -23.49
C THR A 39 -23.06 -6.35 -24.95
N ALA A 40 -22.52 -5.49 -25.80
CA ALA A 40 -22.19 -5.78 -27.20
C ALA A 40 -20.95 -6.69 -27.35
N LEU A 41 -20.02 -6.67 -26.38
CA LEU A 41 -18.79 -7.46 -26.44
C LEU A 41 -19.06 -8.98 -26.42
N LEU A 42 -19.96 -9.45 -25.56
CA LEU A 42 -20.23 -10.88 -25.41
C LEU A 42 -20.84 -11.53 -26.67
N PRO A 43 -21.85 -10.96 -27.33
CA PRO A 43 -22.32 -11.46 -28.63
C PRO A 43 -21.23 -11.46 -29.69
N THR A 44 -20.37 -10.43 -29.74
CA THR A 44 -19.26 -10.37 -30.69
C THR A 44 -18.27 -11.52 -30.47
N ILE A 45 -17.92 -11.81 -29.22
CA ILE A 45 -17.06 -12.96 -28.89
C ILE A 45 -17.76 -14.26 -29.30
N ARG A 46 -19.04 -14.43 -28.95
CA ARG A 46 -19.82 -15.63 -29.27
C ARG A 46 -20.01 -15.86 -30.77
N HIS A 47 -20.10 -14.80 -31.56
CA HIS A 47 -20.18 -14.90 -33.01
C HIS A 47 -18.90 -15.48 -33.62
N CYS A 48 -17.76 -15.25 -33.00
CA CYS A 48 -16.45 -15.75 -33.40
C CYS A 48 -16.13 -17.14 -32.81
N THR A 49 -17.03 -17.78 -32.03
CA THR A 49 -16.76 -19.01 -31.29
C THR A 49 -17.78 -20.10 -31.57
N HIS A 50 -17.34 -21.36 -31.50
CA HIS A 50 -18.23 -22.50 -31.41
C HIS A 50 -18.51 -22.86 -29.95
N PRO A 51 -19.64 -23.54 -29.64
CA PRO A 51 -20.01 -23.92 -28.25
C PRO A 51 -18.93 -24.76 -27.52
N ALA A 52 -18.07 -25.46 -28.25
CA ALA A 52 -16.98 -26.27 -27.70
C ALA A 52 -15.67 -25.48 -27.47
N ASP A 53 -15.61 -24.22 -27.91
CA ASP A 53 -14.40 -23.44 -27.78
C ASP A 53 -14.14 -22.97 -26.35
N LYS A 54 -12.90 -23.11 -25.89
CA LYS A 54 -12.41 -22.47 -24.68
C LYS A 54 -12.03 -21.02 -25.00
N ILE A 55 -12.58 -20.07 -24.27
CA ILE A 55 -12.31 -18.64 -24.46
C ILE A 55 -11.36 -18.20 -23.33
N LYS A 56 -10.33 -17.44 -23.68
CA LYS A 56 -9.48 -16.70 -22.72
C LYS A 56 -9.61 -15.21 -23.01
N VAL A 57 -9.91 -14.42 -21.98
CA VAL A 57 -9.97 -12.94 -22.09
C VAL A 57 -8.78 -12.35 -21.35
N GLY A 58 -7.98 -11.55 -22.04
CA GLY A 58 -6.85 -10.84 -21.44
C GLY A 58 -7.03 -9.35 -21.48
N LEU A 59 -6.63 -8.69 -20.41
CA LEU A 59 -6.62 -7.23 -20.34
C LEU A 59 -5.36 -6.73 -19.64
N GLU A 60 -4.90 -5.55 -20.03
CA GLU A 60 -3.76 -4.91 -19.38
C GLU A 60 -4.21 -4.22 -18.08
N ALA A 61 -3.43 -4.40 -17.00
CA ALA A 61 -3.68 -3.73 -15.71
C ALA A 61 -3.36 -2.22 -15.80
N THR A 62 -4.22 -1.45 -16.45
CA THR A 62 -4.08 0.01 -16.66
C THR A 62 -4.65 0.82 -15.49
N GLY A 63 -4.23 0.50 -14.26
CA GLY A 63 -4.68 1.21 -13.05
C GLY A 63 -6.19 1.10 -12.83
N HIS A 64 -6.86 2.22 -12.50
CA HIS A 64 -8.27 2.22 -12.14
C HIS A 64 -9.24 2.02 -13.32
N TYR A 65 -8.78 2.18 -14.56
CA TYR A 65 -9.66 2.00 -15.74
C TYR A 65 -10.01 0.53 -16.00
N SER A 66 -9.21 -0.42 -15.51
CA SER A 66 -9.44 -1.84 -15.77
C SER A 66 -10.52 -2.47 -14.88
N TYR A 67 -10.90 -1.86 -13.75
CA TYR A 67 -11.83 -2.49 -12.80
C TYR A 67 -13.22 -2.76 -13.41
N ASN A 68 -13.78 -1.79 -14.14
CA ASN A 68 -15.13 -1.93 -14.70
C ASN A 68 -15.19 -3.03 -15.76
N ILE A 69 -14.24 -3.04 -16.68
CA ILE A 69 -14.18 -4.07 -17.75
C ILE A 69 -13.76 -5.44 -17.19
N LEU A 70 -13.01 -5.50 -16.09
CA LEU A 70 -12.62 -6.77 -15.47
C LEU A 70 -13.80 -7.54 -14.91
N GLY A 71 -14.74 -6.86 -14.25
CA GLY A 71 -15.95 -7.48 -13.68
C GLY A 71 -16.81 -8.17 -14.75
N PHE A 72 -16.98 -7.54 -15.89
CA PHE A 72 -17.88 -8.03 -16.93
C PHE A 72 -17.57 -9.46 -17.46
N PRO A 73 -16.33 -9.79 -17.93
CA PRO A 73 -16.04 -11.15 -18.38
C PRO A 73 -16.05 -12.17 -17.22
N LEU A 74 -15.73 -11.75 -15.99
CA LEU A 74 -15.84 -12.62 -14.80
C LEU A 74 -17.29 -12.98 -14.51
N ASP A 75 -18.22 -12.00 -14.52
CA ASP A 75 -19.65 -12.21 -14.35
C ASP A 75 -20.24 -13.10 -15.47
N CYS A 76 -19.64 -13.06 -16.66
CA CYS A 76 -19.99 -13.95 -17.77
C CYS A 76 -19.36 -15.35 -17.66
N GLY A 77 -18.61 -15.65 -16.60
CA GLY A 77 -17.93 -16.94 -16.39
C GLY A 77 -16.76 -17.18 -17.35
N LEU A 78 -16.19 -16.13 -17.95
CA LEU A 78 -15.06 -16.25 -18.89
C LEU A 78 -13.73 -16.23 -18.14
N PRO A 79 -12.83 -17.21 -18.38
CA PRO A 79 -11.47 -17.18 -17.86
C PRO A 79 -10.75 -15.89 -18.25
N THR A 80 -10.48 -15.03 -17.26
CA THR A 80 -9.95 -13.69 -17.45
C THR A 80 -8.53 -13.59 -16.92
N TYR A 81 -7.65 -12.93 -17.66
CA TYR A 81 -6.22 -12.80 -17.35
C TYR A 81 -5.85 -11.32 -17.29
N VAL A 82 -5.33 -10.88 -16.15
CA VAL A 82 -4.85 -9.52 -15.95
C VAL A 82 -3.34 -9.48 -16.15
N ILE A 83 -2.88 -8.78 -17.19
CA ILE A 83 -1.49 -8.78 -17.61
C ILE A 83 -0.80 -7.51 -17.13
N ASN A 84 0.39 -7.66 -16.57
CA ASN A 84 1.19 -6.52 -16.14
C ASN A 84 1.71 -5.72 -17.37
N PRO A 85 1.54 -4.39 -17.41
CA PRO A 85 2.03 -3.52 -18.48
C PRO A 85 3.50 -3.69 -18.83
N LEU A 86 4.34 -4.07 -17.85
CA LEU A 86 5.75 -4.39 -18.12
C LEU A 86 5.91 -5.62 -19.02
N HIS A 87 5.09 -6.65 -18.79
CA HIS A 87 5.13 -7.87 -19.60
C HIS A 87 4.65 -7.61 -21.01
N THR A 88 3.54 -6.88 -21.18
CA THR A 88 3.01 -6.48 -22.48
C THR A 88 4.06 -5.68 -23.27
N ASN A 89 4.73 -4.73 -22.63
CA ASN A 89 5.77 -3.91 -23.23
C ASN A 89 7.02 -4.73 -23.64
N LEU A 90 7.45 -5.67 -22.78
CA LEU A 90 8.59 -6.55 -23.09
C LEU A 90 8.24 -7.50 -24.25
N TYR A 91 7.06 -8.11 -24.23
CA TYR A 91 6.58 -9.01 -25.26
C TYR A 91 6.44 -8.28 -26.59
N ARG A 92 5.86 -7.08 -26.64
CA ARG A 92 5.80 -6.25 -27.83
C ARG A 92 7.18 -5.96 -28.41
N LYS A 93 8.18 -5.65 -27.56
CA LYS A 93 9.57 -5.44 -28.00
C LYS A 93 10.23 -6.70 -28.55
N SER A 94 9.82 -7.89 -28.13
CA SER A 94 10.32 -9.14 -28.67
C SER A 94 9.72 -9.47 -30.05
N LEU A 95 8.50 -9.01 -30.32
CA LEU A 95 7.82 -9.24 -31.59
C LEU A 95 8.30 -8.29 -32.73
N SER A 96 8.75 -7.09 -32.40
CA SER A 96 9.15 -6.11 -33.39
C SER A 96 10.18 -5.10 -32.86
N LEU A 97 11.18 -4.82 -33.67
CA LEU A 97 12.16 -3.76 -33.44
C LEU A 97 11.59 -2.35 -33.71
N ARG A 98 10.40 -2.25 -34.30
CA ARG A 98 9.74 -0.97 -34.58
C ARG A 98 9.14 -0.42 -33.27
N LYS A 99 9.38 0.85 -32.98
CA LYS A 99 8.84 1.58 -31.84
C LYS A 99 7.38 2.05 -32.05
N THR A 100 6.55 1.24 -32.70
CA THR A 100 5.15 1.62 -32.94
C THR A 100 4.33 1.25 -31.68
N LYS A 101 3.71 2.24 -31.08
CA LYS A 101 2.74 2.08 -30.00
C LYS A 101 1.41 2.69 -30.45
N THR A 102 0.38 1.86 -30.61
CA THR A 102 -1.00 2.27 -30.86
C THR A 102 -1.90 1.31 -30.10
N ASP A 103 -3.06 1.75 -29.66
CA ASP A 103 -4.06 0.95 -28.94
C ASP A 103 -4.40 -0.34 -29.70
N ARG A 104 -4.43 -0.27 -31.05
CA ARG A 104 -4.61 -1.45 -31.93
C ARG A 104 -3.48 -2.49 -31.79
N VAL A 105 -2.25 -2.05 -31.62
CA VAL A 105 -1.09 -2.94 -31.45
C VAL A 105 -1.14 -3.56 -30.05
N ASP A 106 -1.60 -2.82 -29.05
CA ASP A 106 -1.63 -3.30 -27.65
C ASP A 106 -2.72 -4.36 -27.46
N ALA A 107 -3.94 -4.21 -27.98
CA ALA A 107 -4.97 -5.26 -27.95
C ALA A 107 -4.52 -6.55 -28.67
N ARG A 108 -3.90 -6.43 -29.85
CA ARG A 108 -3.34 -7.57 -30.58
C ARG A 108 -2.22 -8.26 -29.79
N THR A 109 -1.34 -7.48 -29.18
CA THR A 109 -0.24 -8.01 -28.34
C THR A 109 -0.77 -8.84 -27.17
N ILE A 110 -1.81 -8.35 -26.48
CA ILE A 110 -2.46 -9.05 -25.37
C ILE A 110 -3.04 -10.39 -25.85
N ALA A 111 -3.79 -10.41 -26.93
CA ALA A 111 -4.37 -11.63 -27.48
C ALA A 111 -3.29 -12.64 -27.92
N THR A 112 -2.20 -12.17 -28.52
CA THR A 112 -1.07 -13.02 -28.93
C THR A 112 -0.34 -13.59 -27.71
N MET A 113 -0.22 -12.84 -26.61
CA MET A 113 0.33 -13.35 -25.35
C MET A 113 -0.52 -14.47 -24.78
N LEU A 114 -1.87 -14.34 -24.81
CA LEU A 114 -2.79 -15.40 -24.36
C LEU A 114 -2.66 -16.67 -25.21
N MET A 115 -2.43 -16.52 -26.52
CA MET A 115 -2.24 -17.62 -27.45
C MET A 115 -0.93 -18.38 -27.19
N SER A 116 0.16 -17.65 -26.90
CA SER A 116 1.49 -18.25 -26.68
C SER A 116 1.67 -18.97 -25.35
N ASP A 117 0.62 -19.07 -24.54
CA ASP A 117 0.55 -19.80 -23.25
C ASP A 117 1.73 -19.53 -22.30
N VAL A 118 2.21 -18.30 -22.31
CA VAL A 118 3.23 -17.84 -21.36
C VAL A 118 2.59 -17.85 -19.98
N ASP A 119 2.92 -18.78 -19.11
CA ASP A 119 2.56 -18.95 -17.69
C ASP A 119 1.60 -17.89 -17.06
N LEU A 120 0.52 -17.57 -17.79
CA LEU A 120 -0.49 -16.62 -17.36
C LEU A 120 -1.51 -17.36 -16.49
N LYS A 121 -1.74 -16.84 -15.29
CA LYS A 121 -2.78 -17.36 -14.39
C LYS A 121 -4.06 -16.57 -14.55
N SER A 122 -5.19 -17.28 -14.58
CA SER A 122 -6.51 -16.64 -14.61
C SER A 122 -6.79 -15.89 -13.32
N TYR A 123 -7.49 -14.79 -13.43
CA TYR A 123 -8.01 -14.04 -12.30
C TYR A 123 -9.09 -14.85 -11.58
N THR A 124 -9.05 -14.90 -10.24
CA THR A 124 -9.96 -15.68 -9.40
C THR A 124 -10.68 -14.80 -8.39
N ASP A 125 -11.71 -15.32 -7.73
CA ASP A 125 -12.43 -14.59 -6.65
C ASP A 125 -11.50 -14.19 -5.50
N THR A 126 -10.50 -15.01 -5.21
CA THR A 126 -9.44 -14.67 -4.24
C THR A 126 -8.67 -13.41 -4.66
N SER A 127 -8.57 -13.15 -5.96
CA SER A 127 -7.93 -11.95 -6.50
C SER A 127 -8.74 -10.69 -6.25
N TYR A 128 -10.09 -10.79 -6.20
CA TYR A 128 -10.98 -9.67 -5.89
C TYR A 128 -10.77 -9.18 -4.46
N HIS A 129 -10.79 -10.09 -3.48
CA HIS A 129 -10.53 -9.73 -2.07
C HIS A 129 -9.12 -9.13 -1.88
N ASN A 130 -8.14 -9.62 -2.64
CA ASN A 130 -6.78 -9.08 -2.61
C ASN A 130 -6.74 -7.65 -3.18
N GLU A 131 -7.48 -7.33 -4.24
CA GLU A 131 -7.52 -5.97 -4.80
C GLU A 131 -8.26 -4.99 -3.88
N GLU A 132 -9.33 -5.42 -3.22
CA GLU A 132 -10.04 -4.62 -2.22
C GLU A 132 -9.13 -4.32 -1.02
N LEU A 133 -8.50 -5.35 -0.46
CA LEU A 133 -7.53 -5.21 0.62
C LEU A 133 -6.36 -4.31 0.22
N LYS A 134 -5.90 -4.40 -1.02
CA LYS A 134 -4.86 -3.55 -1.58
C LYS A 134 -5.29 -2.08 -1.71
N SER A 135 -6.51 -1.84 -2.13
CA SER A 135 -7.10 -0.50 -2.17
C SER A 135 -7.14 0.12 -0.77
N LEU A 136 -7.71 -0.60 0.21
CA LEU A 136 -7.81 -0.14 1.59
C LEU A 136 -6.45 0.08 2.27
N THR A 137 -5.51 -0.85 2.11
CA THR A 137 -4.18 -0.72 2.73
C THR A 137 -3.37 0.43 2.15
N ARG A 138 -3.48 0.70 0.84
CA ARG A 138 -2.86 1.86 0.20
C ARG A 138 -3.52 3.16 0.61
N TYR A 139 -4.85 3.20 0.65
CA TYR A 139 -5.61 4.35 1.11
C TYR A 139 -5.24 4.70 2.56
N ARG A 140 -5.23 3.70 3.45
CA ARG A 140 -4.74 3.87 4.82
C ARG A 140 -3.31 4.44 4.87
N PHE A 141 -2.41 3.91 4.06
CA PHE A 141 -1.02 4.38 3.99
C PHE A 141 -0.93 5.87 3.64
N ASP A 142 -1.71 6.31 2.66
CA ASP A 142 -1.70 7.70 2.22
C ASP A 142 -2.32 8.62 3.31
N LYS A 143 -3.43 8.22 3.97
CA LYS A 143 -4.03 8.95 5.09
C LYS A 143 -3.08 9.08 6.29
N VAL A 144 -2.36 8.01 6.64
CA VAL A 144 -1.32 8.06 7.69
C VAL A 144 -0.20 9.05 7.34
N ARG A 145 0.20 9.13 6.07
CA ARG A 145 1.21 10.10 5.61
C ARG A 145 0.68 11.54 5.64
N GLU A 146 -0.56 11.77 5.25
CA GLU A 146 -1.21 13.08 5.35
C GLU A 146 -1.25 13.55 6.81
N ARG A 147 -1.71 12.68 7.71
CA ARG A 147 -1.70 12.93 9.15
C ARG A 147 -0.30 13.26 9.68
N ALA A 148 0.73 12.57 9.24
CA ALA A 148 2.11 12.85 9.67
C ALA A 148 2.57 14.26 9.22
N LYS A 149 2.20 14.71 8.04
CA LYS A 149 2.47 16.09 7.57
C LYS A 149 1.75 17.12 8.44
N LEU A 150 0.48 16.89 8.77
CA LEU A 150 -0.27 17.79 9.64
C LEU A 150 0.32 17.86 11.06
N LYS A 151 0.79 16.73 11.60
CA LYS A 151 1.51 16.69 12.87
C LYS A 151 2.77 17.58 12.84
N GLN A 152 3.55 17.53 11.76
CA GLN A 152 4.71 18.43 11.59
C GLN A 152 4.26 19.91 11.53
N SER A 153 3.11 20.20 10.90
CA SER A 153 2.55 21.55 10.89
C SER A 153 2.15 22.03 12.28
N VAL A 154 1.52 21.15 13.10
CA VAL A 154 1.22 21.47 14.51
C VAL A 154 2.50 21.80 15.29
N SER A 155 3.55 20.96 15.18
CA SER A 155 4.83 21.25 15.87
C SER A 155 5.39 22.62 15.47
N ARG A 156 5.40 22.93 14.18
CA ARG A 156 5.84 24.25 13.68
C ARG A 156 4.99 25.40 14.22
N LEU A 157 3.67 25.24 14.28
CA LEU A 157 2.76 26.28 14.78
C LEU A 157 2.91 26.48 16.29
N VAL A 158 3.09 25.41 17.05
CA VAL A 158 3.36 25.46 18.49
C VAL A 158 4.68 26.19 18.77
N THR A 159 5.73 25.94 17.98
CA THR A 159 6.99 26.68 18.12
C THR A 159 6.82 28.19 17.93
N ILE A 160 5.83 28.64 17.15
CA ILE A 160 5.52 30.06 16.97
C ILE A 160 4.65 30.61 18.11
N LEU A 161 3.61 29.86 18.53
CA LEU A 161 2.54 30.35 19.39
C LEU A 161 2.77 30.07 20.87
N PHE A 162 3.45 28.96 21.22
CA PHE A 162 3.78 28.55 22.57
C PHE A 162 4.95 27.54 22.59
N PRO A 163 6.19 28.00 22.35
CA PRO A 163 7.36 27.10 22.22
C PRO A 163 7.69 26.30 23.48
N GLU A 164 7.37 26.84 24.66
CA GLU A 164 7.66 26.18 25.93
C GLU A 164 6.79 24.93 26.17
N LEU A 165 5.62 24.84 25.52
CA LEU A 165 4.68 23.71 25.70
C LEU A 165 5.32 22.36 25.42
N GLU A 166 6.20 22.27 24.42
CA GLU A 166 6.84 21.00 24.06
C GLU A 166 7.66 20.38 25.19
N LYS A 167 8.23 21.22 26.07
CA LYS A 167 8.99 20.76 27.25
C LYS A 167 8.12 20.35 28.43
N LEU A 168 6.87 20.80 28.45
CA LEU A 168 5.93 20.59 29.53
C LEU A 168 5.11 19.30 29.38
N VAL A 169 5.08 18.71 28.18
CA VAL A 169 4.27 17.56 27.85
C VAL A 169 5.11 16.44 27.24
N PRO A 170 4.72 15.16 27.41
CA PRO A 170 5.48 14.05 26.84
C PRO A 170 5.49 14.06 25.31
N SER A 171 4.45 14.62 24.70
CA SER A 171 4.33 14.80 23.24
C SER A 171 3.27 15.85 22.93
N LEU A 172 3.51 16.66 21.91
CA LEU A 172 2.50 17.57 21.37
C LEU A 172 1.31 16.85 20.71
N HIS A 173 1.49 15.57 20.36
CA HIS A 173 0.54 14.79 19.55
C HIS A 173 -0.32 13.83 20.38
N ILE A 174 -0.73 14.27 21.55
CA ILE A 174 -1.66 13.54 22.44
C ILE A 174 -3.00 14.27 22.54
N VAL A 175 -4.05 13.54 22.85
CA VAL A 175 -5.43 14.05 22.90
C VAL A 175 -5.57 15.27 23.78
N SER A 176 -4.98 15.23 25.00
CA SER A 176 -5.06 16.34 25.96
C SER A 176 -4.43 17.63 25.46
N VAL A 177 -3.30 17.54 24.75
CA VAL A 177 -2.65 18.72 24.15
C VAL A 177 -3.47 19.24 22.96
N TYR A 178 -3.99 18.36 22.13
CA TYR A 178 -4.88 18.78 21.04
C TYR A 178 -6.17 19.44 21.53
N THR A 179 -6.75 18.94 22.64
CA THR A 179 -7.93 19.57 23.24
C THR A 179 -7.59 20.93 23.82
N LEU A 180 -6.48 21.06 24.55
CA LEU A 180 -5.97 22.33 25.04
C LEU A 180 -5.78 23.35 23.91
N LEU A 181 -5.05 22.97 22.85
CA LEU A 181 -4.72 23.86 21.74
C LEU A 181 -5.92 24.16 20.82
N SER A 182 -6.92 23.29 20.77
CA SER A 182 -8.18 23.58 20.06
C SER A 182 -8.98 24.67 20.74
N GLU A 183 -8.92 24.75 22.06
CA GLU A 183 -9.63 25.76 22.85
C GLU A 183 -8.77 27.03 23.02
N PHE A 184 -7.53 26.85 23.42
CA PHE A 184 -6.55 27.91 23.66
C PHE A 184 -5.33 27.76 22.73
N PRO A 185 -5.37 28.26 21.52
CA PRO A 185 -4.37 27.96 20.46
C PRO A 185 -3.01 28.64 20.63
N GLY A 186 -2.79 29.42 21.68
CA GLY A 186 -1.52 30.08 21.94
C GLY A 186 -1.30 30.41 23.39
N ALA A 187 -0.07 30.84 23.74
CA ALA A 187 0.31 31.16 25.10
C ALA A 187 -0.58 32.27 25.73
N HIS A 188 -0.91 33.30 24.97
CA HIS A 188 -1.75 34.39 25.49
C HIS A 188 -3.12 33.91 25.96
N GLN A 189 -3.81 33.10 25.18
CA GLN A 189 -5.13 32.56 25.55
C GLN A 189 -5.05 31.67 26.78
N ILE A 190 -3.98 30.87 26.90
CA ILE A 190 -3.75 30.02 28.07
C ILE A 190 -3.42 30.85 29.31
N ALA A 191 -2.62 31.89 29.17
CA ALA A 191 -2.26 32.82 30.26
C ALA A 191 -3.47 33.54 30.86
N ASP A 192 -4.42 33.94 30.00
CA ASP A 192 -5.65 34.65 30.38
C ASP A 192 -6.78 33.68 30.82
N ALA A 193 -6.64 32.39 30.58
CA ALA A 193 -7.65 31.39 30.89
C ALA A 193 -7.90 31.27 32.40
N HIS A 194 -9.17 31.12 32.79
CA HIS A 194 -9.51 30.82 34.17
C HIS A 194 -8.97 29.46 34.59
N LEU A 195 -8.23 29.40 35.70
CA LEU A 195 -7.52 28.18 36.15
C LEU A 195 -8.44 26.95 36.27
N THR A 196 -9.66 27.16 36.80
CA THR A 196 -10.63 26.08 36.94
C THR A 196 -11.02 25.50 35.58
N HIS A 197 -11.25 26.34 34.59
CA HIS A 197 -11.59 25.90 33.23
C HIS A 197 -10.43 25.19 32.57
N LEU A 198 -9.22 25.77 32.62
CA LEU A 198 -8.01 25.13 32.10
C LEU A 198 -7.76 23.75 32.73
N LYS A 199 -7.93 23.64 34.07
CA LYS A 199 -7.85 22.34 34.80
C LYS A 199 -8.88 21.35 34.24
N THR A 200 -10.15 21.77 34.11
CA THR A 200 -11.22 20.89 33.61
C THR A 200 -10.91 20.36 32.24
N VAL A 201 -10.55 21.23 31.28
CA VAL A 201 -10.19 20.86 29.91
C VAL A 201 -9.04 19.83 29.87
N LEU A 202 -7.99 20.08 30.67
CA LEU A 202 -6.83 19.20 30.71
C LEU A 202 -7.14 17.87 31.42
N SER A 203 -7.87 17.91 32.54
CA SER A 203 -8.22 16.72 33.34
C SER A 203 -9.12 15.78 32.55
N ASP A 204 -10.17 16.30 31.91
CA ASP A 204 -11.13 15.52 31.13
C ASP A 204 -10.45 14.87 29.92
N ALA A 205 -9.68 15.65 29.18
CA ALA A 205 -8.97 15.15 27.99
C ALA A 205 -7.84 14.16 28.32
N SER A 206 -7.26 14.23 29.52
CA SER A 206 -6.19 13.32 29.98
C SER A 206 -6.69 12.15 30.82
N LYS A 207 -8.01 12.02 31.05
CA LYS A 207 -8.62 11.05 31.95
C LYS A 207 -8.05 11.14 33.38
N GLY A 208 -7.94 12.36 33.88
CA GLY A 208 -7.45 12.66 35.25
C GLY A 208 -5.92 12.65 35.40
N ARG A 209 -5.12 12.40 34.33
CA ARG A 209 -3.64 12.39 34.45
C ARG A 209 -3.04 13.78 34.61
N TYR A 210 -3.69 14.82 34.11
CA TYR A 210 -3.30 16.21 34.26
C TYR A 210 -4.23 16.83 35.29
N ASP A 211 -3.64 17.17 36.42
CA ASP A 211 -4.30 17.74 37.58
C ASP A 211 -4.23 19.27 37.60
N ARG A 212 -4.53 19.86 38.77
CA ARG A 212 -4.45 21.30 38.97
C ARG A 212 -3.02 21.81 38.93
N GLU A 213 -2.06 21.04 39.37
CA GLU A 213 -0.65 21.44 39.40
C GLU A 213 -0.11 21.55 37.98
N LYS A 214 -0.44 20.59 37.12
CA LYS A 214 -0.09 20.65 35.68
C LYS A 214 -0.75 21.82 34.96
N ALA A 215 -2.00 22.15 35.30
CA ALA A 215 -2.67 23.31 34.77
C ALA A 215 -2.00 24.64 35.20
N ILE A 216 -1.55 24.74 36.43
CA ILE A 216 -0.78 25.90 36.93
C ILE A 216 0.56 25.98 36.19
N GLU A 217 1.30 24.89 36.10
CA GLU A 217 2.60 24.83 35.42
C GLU A 217 2.49 25.33 33.94
N ILE A 218 1.50 24.83 33.20
CA ILE A 218 1.28 25.22 31.81
C ILE A 218 0.88 26.71 31.72
N ARG A 219 -0.01 27.18 32.62
CA ARG A 219 -0.44 28.59 32.62
C ARG A 219 0.69 29.54 32.99
N ASP A 220 1.51 29.19 33.98
CA ASP A 220 2.62 30.04 34.42
C ASP A 220 3.74 30.09 33.32
N ALA A 221 3.98 28.98 32.65
CA ALA A 221 4.85 28.97 31.47
C ALA A 221 4.26 29.84 30.35
N ALA A 222 2.95 29.80 30.13
CA ALA A 222 2.27 30.62 29.14
C ALA A 222 2.35 32.11 29.42
N ARG A 223 2.32 32.54 30.69
CA ARG A 223 2.50 33.94 31.12
C ARG A 223 3.90 34.46 30.85
N ASN A 224 4.90 33.59 30.87
CA ASN A 224 6.30 33.91 30.64
C ASN A 224 6.77 33.50 29.24
N SER A 225 5.85 33.12 28.36
CA SER A 225 6.17 32.62 27.04
C SER A 225 6.68 33.70 26.10
N ILE A 226 7.66 33.35 25.28
CA ILE A 226 8.15 34.15 24.14
C ILE A 226 7.28 33.93 22.89
N GLY A 227 6.18 33.16 22.99
CA GLY A 227 5.29 32.86 21.88
C GLY A 227 4.65 34.10 21.28
N SER A 228 4.53 34.14 19.96
CA SER A 228 3.96 35.28 19.24
C SER A 228 2.43 35.27 19.30
N CYS A 229 1.83 36.42 19.51
CA CYS A 229 0.38 36.61 19.39
C CYS A 229 0.00 36.82 17.91
N MET A 230 -0.38 35.72 17.23
CA MET A 230 -0.72 35.71 15.81
C MET A 230 -2.09 35.02 15.57
N PRO A 231 -3.19 35.79 15.50
CA PRO A 231 -4.55 35.24 15.34
C PRO A 231 -4.69 34.32 14.11
N ALA A 232 -4.06 34.67 12.99
CA ALA A 232 -4.06 33.82 11.80
C ALA A 232 -3.40 32.47 12.03
N LYS A 233 -2.30 32.42 12.80
CA LYS A 233 -1.62 31.14 13.16
C LYS A 233 -2.41 30.34 14.18
N SER A 234 -3.09 31.00 15.08
CA SER A 234 -4.03 30.39 16.02
C SER A 234 -5.18 29.71 15.28
N LEU A 235 -5.74 30.35 14.25
CA LEU A 235 -6.77 29.76 13.40
C LEU A 235 -6.22 28.56 12.59
N GLU A 236 -5.03 28.71 11.98
CA GLU A 236 -4.35 27.63 11.26
C GLU A 236 -4.14 26.41 12.16
N LEU A 237 -3.72 26.62 13.41
CA LEU A 237 -3.51 25.54 14.40
C LEU A 237 -4.81 24.79 14.73
N LYS A 238 -5.90 25.51 15.01
CA LYS A 238 -7.21 24.92 15.27
C LYS A 238 -7.69 24.04 14.12
N HIS A 239 -7.64 24.57 12.90
CA HIS A 239 -8.05 23.80 11.71
C HIS A 239 -7.13 22.58 11.47
N THR A 240 -5.83 22.74 11.67
CA THR A 240 -4.88 21.62 11.51
C THR A 240 -5.17 20.49 12.50
N ILE A 241 -5.48 20.82 13.75
CA ILE A 241 -5.87 19.82 14.77
C ILE A 241 -7.20 19.16 14.42
N GLN A 242 -8.18 19.91 13.92
CA GLN A 242 -9.45 19.36 13.48
C GLN A 242 -9.26 18.35 12.35
N LEU A 243 -8.49 18.70 11.31
CA LEU A 243 -8.15 17.77 10.21
C LEU A 243 -7.43 16.52 10.70
N ILE A 244 -6.56 16.61 11.70
CA ILE A 244 -5.92 15.42 12.30
C ILE A 244 -6.96 14.51 12.95
N ARG A 245 -7.95 15.06 13.67
CA ARG A 245 -9.02 14.27 14.30
C ARG A 245 -9.90 13.58 13.27
N GLU A 246 -10.24 14.26 12.19
CA GLU A 246 -10.98 13.70 11.07
C GLU A 246 -10.21 12.55 10.42
N LEU A 247 -8.90 12.74 10.14
CA LEU A 247 -8.05 11.69 9.61
C LEU A 247 -7.89 10.50 10.58
N ASP A 248 -7.85 10.74 11.89
CA ASP A 248 -7.80 9.65 12.88
C ASP A 248 -9.08 8.81 12.84
N ALA A 249 -10.26 9.43 12.65
CA ALA A 249 -11.53 8.73 12.50
C ALA A 249 -11.59 7.93 11.18
N GLU A 250 -11.23 8.54 10.05
CA GLU A 250 -11.15 7.85 8.74
C GLU A 250 -10.18 6.66 8.79
N ILE A 251 -9.02 6.81 9.40
CA ILE A 251 -8.04 5.73 9.54
C ILE A 251 -8.62 4.58 10.37
N ALA A 252 -9.36 4.88 11.44
CA ALA A 252 -9.99 3.85 12.27
C ALA A 252 -11.06 3.07 11.51
N GLU A 253 -11.87 3.74 10.69
CA GLU A 253 -12.86 3.11 9.81
C GLU A 253 -12.19 2.19 8.78
N ILE A 254 -11.17 2.68 8.08
CA ILE A 254 -10.41 1.86 7.12
C ILE A 254 -9.77 0.64 7.81
N GLU A 255 -9.26 0.80 9.03
CA GLU A 255 -8.68 -0.31 9.80
C GLU A 255 -9.72 -1.34 10.20
N SER A 256 -10.97 -0.92 10.46
CA SER A 256 -12.09 -1.83 10.72
C SER A 256 -12.41 -2.70 9.50
N GLU A 257 -12.49 -2.08 8.32
CA GLU A 257 -12.72 -2.81 7.06
C GLU A 257 -11.58 -3.79 6.74
N ILE A 258 -10.33 -3.37 6.91
CA ILE A 258 -9.16 -4.24 6.76
C ILE A 258 -9.26 -5.46 7.70
N ASN A 259 -9.66 -5.25 8.95
CA ASN A 259 -9.79 -6.35 9.92
C ASN A 259 -10.87 -7.34 9.48
N SER A 260 -12.04 -6.86 9.03
CA SER A 260 -13.13 -7.70 8.54
C SER A 260 -12.70 -8.60 7.37
N ILE A 261 -11.97 -8.05 6.40
CA ILE A 261 -11.42 -8.84 5.29
C ILE A 261 -10.39 -9.86 5.78
N MET A 262 -9.51 -9.47 6.70
CA MET A 262 -8.47 -10.35 7.24
C MET A 262 -9.02 -11.52 8.05
N GLU A 263 -10.19 -11.38 8.66
CA GLU A 263 -10.91 -12.48 9.31
C GLU A 263 -11.37 -13.55 8.32
N VAL A 264 -11.74 -13.14 7.10
CA VAL A 264 -12.14 -14.06 6.02
C VAL A 264 -10.93 -14.71 5.36
N VAL A 265 -9.84 -13.98 5.20
CA VAL A 265 -8.63 -14.47 4.50
C VAL A 265 -7.89 -15.56 5.27
N HIS A 266 -8.03 -15.64 6.60
CA HIS A 266 -7.42 -16.70 7.45
C HIS A 266 -5.92 -16.96 7.20
N SER A 267 -5.14 -15.92 6.94
CA SER A 267 -3.70 -16.06 6.66
C SER A 267 -2.88 -16.35 7.93
N PRO A 268 -1.89 -17.27 7.88
CA PRO A 268 -1.00 -17.54 9.00
C PRO A 268 -0.02 -16.40 9.30
N ILE A 269 0.12 -15.40 8.43
CA ILE A 269 1.11 -14.30 8.55
C ILE A 269 1.02 -13.55 9.88
N THR A 270 -0.18 -13.40 10.42
CA THR A 270 -0.43 -12.67 11.69
C THR A 270 0.02 -13.43 12.93
N THR A 271 0.38 -14.70 12.79
CA THR A 271 0.93 -15.51 13.90
C THR A 271 2.40 -15.22 14.17
N ILE A 272 3.08 -14.48 13.28
CA ILE A 272 4.49 -14.08 13.47
C ILE A 272 4.57 -13.02 14.59
N PRO A 273 5.34 -13.23 15.66
CA PRO A 273 5.49 -12.26 16.74
C PRO A 273 5.95 -10.90 16.24
N GLY A 274 5.19 -9.85 16.57
CA GLY A 274 5.48 -8.47 16.13
C GLY A 274 4.95 -8.10 14.74
N LEU A 275 4.37 -9.03 14.00
CA LEU A 275 3.72 -8.74 12.72
C LEU A 275 2.20 -8.61 12.93
N GLY A 276 1.74 -7.40 13.16
CA GLY A 276 0.32 -7.12 13.36
C GLY A 276 -0.50 -7.11 12.05
N ILE A 277 -1.83 -7.18 12.20
CA ILE A 277 -2.80 -7.26 11.09
C ILE A 277 -2.55 -6.20 10.01
N ARG A 278 -2.28 -4.94 10.38
CA ARG A 278 -2.07 -3.82 9.44
C ARG A 278 -0.93 -4.06 8.45
N MET A 279 0.22 -4.54 8.94
CA MET A 279 1.36 -4.83 8.07
C MET A 279 1.18 -6.18 7.35
N GLY A 280 0.60 -7.16 8.02
CA GLY A 280 0.24 -8.44 7.41
C GLY A 280 -0.72 -8.26 6.23
N ALA A 281 -1.81 -7.54 6.43
CA ALA A 281 -2.77 -7.20 5.38
C ALA A 281 -2.12 -6.51 4.18
N MET A 282 -1.24 -5.53 4.43
CA MET A 282 -0.55 -4.82 3.35
C MET A 282 0.42 -5.73 2.58
N ILE A 283 1.10 -6.65 3.26
CA ILE A 283 1.99 -7.64 2.61
C ILE A 283 1.16 -8.59 1.74
N LEU A 284 0.08 -9.16 2.29
CA LEU A 284 -0.82 -10.06 1.55
C LEU A 284 -1.42 -9.37 0.33
N ALA A 285 -1.96 -8.17 0.52
CA ALA A 285 -2.58 -7.39 -0.54
C ALA A 285 -1.61 -7.04 -1.68
N GLU A 286 -0.37 -6.69 -1.37
CA GLU A 286 0.63 -6.33 -2.37
C GLU A 286 1.24 -7.55 -3.08
N VAL A 287 1.38 -8.67 -2.40
CA VAL A 287 1.85 -9.92 -3.00
C VAL A 287 0.72 -10.61 -3.78
N GLY A 288 -0.50 -10.56 -3.26
CA GLY A 288 -1.63 -11.31 -3.80
C GLY A 288 -1.45 -12.80 -3.61
N ASP A 289 -1.56 -13.59 -4.67
CA ASP A 289 -1.36 -15.04 -4.62
C ASP A 289 0.13 -15.39 -4.63
N PHE A 290 0.60 -15.96 -3.52
CA PHE A 290 1.99 -16.42 -3.36
C PHE A 290 2.38 -17.55 -4.32
N SER A 291 1.41 -18.25 -4.89
CA SER A 291 1.67 -19.27 -5.92
C SER A 291 2.17 -18.66 -7.24
N ASN A 292 1.97 -17.37 -7.44
CA ASN A 292 2.46 -16.64 -8.63
C ASN A 292 3.97 -16.37 -8.59
N PHE A 293 4.62 -16.66 -7.47
CA PHE A 293 6.05 -16.48 -7.30
C PHE A 293 6.74 -17.83 -7.13
N ASP A 294 7.71 -18.13 -7.99
CA ASP A 294 8.50 -19.37 -7.92
C ASP A 294 9.38 -19.45 -6.67
N SER A 295 9.71 -18.28 -6.07
CA SER A 295 10.56 -18.20 -4.89
C SER A 295 10.35 -16.92 -4.10
N ALA A 296 10.74 -16.95 -2.83
CA ALA A 296 10.77 -15.78 -1.97
C ALA A 296 11.67 -14.65 -2.51
N ASP A 297 12.72 -14.99 -3.26
CA ASP A 297 13.61 -13.99 -3.85
C ASP A 297 12.93 -13.20 -4.98
N LYS A 298 11.93 -13.78 -5.67
CA LYS A 298 11.07 -13.04 -6.62
C LYS A 298 10.19 -12.01 -5.91
N ILE A 299 9.66 -12.34 -4.72
CA ILE A 299 8.91 -11.38 -3.88
C ILE A 299 9.84 -10.24 -3.40
N LEU A 300 11.07 -10.56 -3.00
CA LEU A 300 12.07 -9.54 -2.64
C LEU A 300 12.39 -8.61 -3.81
N ALA A 301 12.53 -9.14 -5.01
CA ALA A 301 12.73 -8.35 -6.23
C ALA A 301 11.51 -7.47 -6.51
N TYR A 302 10.29 -8.02 -6.39
CA TYR A 302 9.04 -7.30 -6.54
C TYR A 302 8.86 -6.18 -5.50
N ALA A 303 9.35 -6.38 -4.27
CA ALA A 303 9.41 -5.33 -3.24
C ALA A 303 10.53 -4.29 -3.49
N GLY A 304 11.45 -4.56 -4.44
CA GLY A 304 12.64 -3.74 -4.67
C GLY A 304 13.61 -3.78 -3.49
N LEU A 305 13.67 -4.91 -2.79
CA LEU A 305 14.57 -5.18 -1.66
C LEU A 305 15.79 -6.01 -2.06
N SER A 306 15.96 -6.29 -3.36
CA SER A 306 17.14 -6.96 -3.90
C SER A 306 18.27 -5.94 -4.14
N PRO A 307 19.53 -6.28 -3.83
CA PRO A 307 20.67 -5.45 -4.19
C PRO A 307 20.88 -5.49 -5.71
N SER A 308 21.29 -4.37 -6.29
CA SER A 308 21.78 -4.35 -7.67
C SER A 308 23.08 -5.15 -7.74
N THR A 309 23.15 -6.09 -8.66
CA THR A 309 24.40 -6.81 -9.00
C THR A 309 24.81 -6.41 -10.40
N TYR A 310 26.00 -5.87 -10.51
CA TYR A 310 26.63 -5.61 -11.82
C TYR A 310 27.94 -6.39 -11.84
N GLN A 311 28.01 -7.40 -12.70
CA GLN A 311 29.22 -8.16 -12.96
C GLN A 311 29.43 -8.17 -14.47
N SER A 312 30.54 -7.63 -14.94
CA SER A 312 30.96 -7.70 -16.32
C SER A 312 32.43 -8.05 -16.35
N GLY A 313 32.75 -9.27 -16.73
CA GLY A 313 34.12 -9.79 -16.76
C GLY A 313 34.77 -9.76 -15.37
N GLN A 314 35.94 -9.10 -15.28
CA GLN A 314 36.69 -8.94 -14.01
C GLN A 314 36.17 -7.79 -13.13
N LEU A 315 35.21 -6.97 -13.62
CA LEU A 315 34.66 -5.84 -12.86
C LEU A 315 33.52 -6.31 -11.96
N THR A 316 33.78 -6.43 -10.68
CA THR A 316 32.75 -6.59 -9.64
C THR A 316 32.39 -5.21 -9.07
N ASN A 317 31.10 -4.85 -9.10
CA ASN A 317 30.65 -3.59 -8.53
C ASN A 317 30.77 -3.65 -7.01
N CYS A 318 31.70 -2.88 -6.46
CA CYS A 318 31.95 -2.77 -5.01
C CYS A 318 30.83 -2.04 -4.27
N TYR A 319 29.95 -1.30 -4.97
CA TYR A 319 28.89 -0.49 -4.40
C TYR A 319 27.50 -0.97 -4.87
N SER A 320 27.02 -2.06 -4.28
CA SER A 320 25.64 -2.46 -4.52
C SER A 320 24.67 -1.57 -3.75
N HIS A 321 23.67 -1.03 -4.42
CA HIS A 321 22.54 -0.32 -3.80
C HIS A 321 21.25 -1.11 -3.98
N MET A 322 20.28 -0.83 -3.13
CA MET A 322 18.96 -1.45 -3.25
C MET A 322 18.25 -0.87 -4.46
N GLU A 323 17.76 -1.74 -5.36
CA GLU A 323 17.18 -1.31 -6.65
C GLU A 323 15.93 -0.44 -6.50
N LYS A 324 15.14 -0.65 -5.45
CA LYS A 324 13.88 0.07 -5.16
C LYS A 324 12.86 0.04 -6.31
N ARG A 325 13.01 -0.86 -7.28
CA ARG A 325 12.03 -1.12 -8.34
C ARG A 325 10.87 -1.94 -7.75
N GLY A 326 9.67 -1.82 -8.33
CA GLY A 326 8.49 -2.55 -7.89
C GLY A 326 7.71 -1.85 -6.78
N SER A 327 6.92 -2.60 -5.99
CA SER A 327 5.97 -2.02 -5.05
C SER A 327 6.64 -1.29 -3.88
N ARG A 328 6.43 0.03 -3.82
CA ARG A 328 6.84 0.86 -2.68
C ARG A 328 6.07 0.51 -1.40
N TYR A 329 4.84 0.06 -1.55
CA TYR A 329 3.96 -0.30 -0.43
C TYR A 329 4.40 -1.61 0.20
N LEU A 330 4.70 -2.63 -0.61
CA LEU A 330 5.26 -3.90 -0.14
C LEU A 330 6.60 -3.68 0.57
N ARG A 331 7.49 -2.88 -0.02
CA ARG A 331 8.77 -2.54 0.60
C ARG A 331 8.60 -1.84 1.95
N TYR A 332 7.68 -0.89 2.04
CA TYR A 332 7.34 -0.20 3.30
C TYR A 332 6.82 -1.19 4.34
N ALA A 333 5.87 -2.04 3.98
CA ALA A 333 5.26 -3.01 4.88
C ALA A 333 6.29 -4.01 5.42
N ILE A 334 7.07 -4.63 4.53
CA ILE A 334 8.12 -5.60 4.92
C ILE A 334 9.16 -4.94 5.83
N PHE A 335 9.64 -3.75 5.47
CA PHE A 335 10.71 -3.08 6.23
C PHE A 335 10.24 -2.69 7.63
N ASN A 336 9.02 -2.18 7.78
CA ASN A 336 8.47 -1.82 9.09
C ASN A 336 8.06 -3.06 9.90
N ALA A 337 7.42 -4.06 9.29
CA ALA A 337 7.13 -5.34 9.95
C ALA A 337 8.40 -5.96 10.53
N THR A 338 9.49 -5.98 9.75
CA THR A 338 10.78 -6.52 10.20
C THR A 338 11.30 -5.85 11.48
N LYS A 339 11.14 -4.54 11.63
CA LYS A 339 11.57 -3.84 12.85
C LYS A 339 10.85 -4.36 14.09
N TYR A 340 9.52 -4.53 13.99
CA TYR A 340 8.72 -5.06 15.09
C TYR A 340 8.99 -6.55 15.34
N VAL A 341 9.13 -7.34 14.30
CA VAL A 341 9.51 -8.76 14.43
C VAL A 341 10.87 -8.90 15.12
N CYS A 342 11.85 -8.05 14.81
CA CYS A 342 13.14 -8.03 15.51
C CYS A 342 13.06 -7.62 16.99
N ILE A 343 11.97 -7.00 17.43
CA ILE A 343 11.74 -6.67 18.85
C ILE A 343 11.05 -7.84 19.56
N HIS A 344 10.11 -8.52 18.92
CA HIS A 344 9.21 -9.48 19.55
C HIS A 344 9.61 -10.94 19.33
N ASP A 345 10.44 -11.23 18.33
CA ASP A 345 10.93 -12.59 18.05
C ASP A 345 12.42 -12.71 18.41
N PRO A 346 12.80 -13.61 19.34
CA PRO A 346 14.18 -13.76 19.79
C PRO A 346 15.15 -14.20 18.68
N THR A 347 14.68 -15.00 17.71
CA THR A 347 15.51 -15.47 16.58
C THR A 347 15.88 -14.31 15.65
N PHE A 348 14.90 -13.43 15.37
CA PHE A 348 15.13 -12.24 14.57
C PHE A 348 15.94 -11.19 15.34
N ALA A 349 15.72 -11.04 16.66
CA ALA A 349 16.52 -10.17 17.53
C ALA A 349 18.00 -10.57 17.51
N ALA A 350 18.29 -11.87 17.71
CA ALA A 350 19.65 -12.41 17.66
C ALA A 350 20.28 -12.20 16.27
N TYR A 351 19.52 -12.42 15.21
CA TYR A 351 20.00 -12.21 13.83
C TYR A 351 20.33 -10.75 13.55
N LEU A 352 19.48 -9.82 13.99
CA LEU A 352 19.73 -8.37 13.87
C LEU A 352 21.00 -7.97 14.64
N SER A 353 21.14 -8.44 15.89
CA SER A 353 22.32 -8.20 16.74
C SER A 353 23.60 -8.73 16.08
N LYS A 354 23.58 -9.93 15.53
CA LYS A 354 24.69 -10.51 14.77
C LYS A 354 25.10 -9.59 13.61
N LYS A 355 24.13 -9.10 12.81
CA LYS A 355 24.41 -8.22 11.67
C LYS A 355 24.96 -6.85 12.10
N ARG A 356 24.54 -6.36 13.26
CA ARG A 356 25.10 -5.14 13.86
C ARG A 356 26.53 -5.35 14.34
N ALA A 357 26.83 -6.49 14.96
CA ALA A 357 28.19 -6.86 15.38
C ALA A 357 29.16 -7.03 14.20
N GLU A 358 28.64 -7.42 13.01
CA GLU A 358 29.40 -7.43 11.76
C GLU A 358 29.70 -6.01 11.20
N GLY A 359 29.42 -4.94 11.96
CA GLY A 359 29.65 -3.56 11.56
C GLY A 359 28.60 -2.98 10.60
N LYS A 360 27.48 -3.67 10.33
CA LYS A 360 26.44 -3.17 9.42
C LYS A 360 25.67 -2.02 10.05
N PRO A 361 25.42 -0.90 9.35
CA PRO A 361 24.48 0.13 9.78
C PRO A 361 23.09 -0.44 10.06
N TYR A 362 22.33 0.15 11.00
CA TYR A 362 21.04 -0.39 11.44
C TYR A 362 20.08 -0.73 10.30
N ASN A 363 19.85 0.21 9.37
CA ASN A 363 18.95 -0.01 8.24
C ASN A 363 19.43 -1.12 7.29
N VAL A 364 20.73 -1.32 7.15
CA VAL A 364 21.30 -2.42 6.37
C VAL A 364 21.08 -3.75 7.09
N ALA A 365 21.30 -3.79 8.41
CA ALA A 365 21.04 -4.98 9.23
C ALA A 365 19.53 -5.37 9.20
N VAL A 366 18.61 -4.40 9.30
CA VAL A 366 17.16 -4.61 9.12
C VAL A 366 16.85 -5.14 7.71
N SER A 367 17.51 -4.66 6.66
CA SER A 367 17.31 -5.19 5.30
C SER A 367 17.72 -6.67 5.16
N HIS A 368 18.77 -7.10 5.87
CA HIS A 368 19.14 -8.52 5.95
C HIS A 368 18.07 -9.33 6.69
N ALA A 369 17.53 -8.82 7.79
CA ALA A 369 16.44 -9.47 8.52
C ALA A 369 15.15 -9.52 7.67
N ALA A 370 14.87 -8.49 6.87
CA ALA A 370 13.73 -8.43 5.95
C ALA A 370 13.77 -9.55 4.91
N LYS A 371 14.94 -9.90 4.38
CA LYS A 371 15.10 -11.06 3.49
C LYS A 371 14.73 -12.38 4.18
N LYS A 372 15.12 -12.53 5.45
CA LYS A 372 14.77 -13.70 6.25
C LYS A 372 13.26 -13.75 6.52
N LEU A 373 12.65 -12.60 6.84
CA LEU A 373 11.21 -12.49 7.07
C LEU A 373 10.40 -12.84 5.82
N VAL A 374 10.77 -12.36 4.65
CA VAL A 374 10.06 -12.68 3.40
C VAL A 374 10.13 -14.17 3.09
N ARG A 375 11.26 -14.84 3.33
CA ARG A 375 11.39 -16.30 3.15
C ARG A 375 10.50 -17.06 4.12
N LEU A 376 10.40 -16.61 5.36
CA LEU A 376 9.50 -17.17 6.36
C LEU A 376 8.04 -17.01 5.93
N ILE A 377 7.61 -15.80 5.59
CA ILE A 377 6.24 -15.51 5.12
C ILE A 377 5.90 -16.36 3.91
N TYR A 378 6.79 -16.43 2.91
CA TYR A 378 6.59 -17.26 1.71
C TYR A 378 6.37 -18.74 2.05
N ALA A 379 7.18 -19.30 2.95
CA ALA A 379 7.05 -20.68 3.37
C ALA A 379 5.72 -20.94 4.12
N MET A 380 5.34 -20.01 5.01
CA MET A 380 4.10 -20.09 5.79
C MET A 380 2.86 -20.00 4.89
N GLU A 381 2.79 -19.03 3.98
CA GLU A 381 1.66 -18.85 3.06
C GLU A 381 1.53 -20.03 2.08
N ARG A 382 2.64 -20.62 1.64
CA ARG A 382 2.64 -21.81 0.78
C ARG A 382 2.20 -23.09 1.51
N SER A 383 2.51 -23.21 2.80
CA SER A 383 2.19 -24.40 3.61
C SER A 383 0.88 -24.28 4.40
N GLY A 384 0.34 -23.06 4.57
CA GLY A 384 -0.80 -22.78 5.45
C GLY A 384 -0.50 -22.97 6.94
N GLN A 385 0.77 -23.19 7.33
CA GLN A 385 1.14 -23.49 8.71
C GLN A 385 1.41 -22.23 9.52
N PRO A 386 0.93 -22.12 10.76
CA PRO A 386 1.22 -21.01 11.64
C PRO A 386 2.72 -20.99 12.02
N TYR A 387 3.16 -19.81 12.45
CA TYR A 387 4.54 -19.63 12.93
C TYR A 387 4.85 -20.55 14.10
N LYS A 388 6.00 -21.21 14.04
CA LYS A 388 6.55 -22.01 15.15
C LYS A 388 7.93 -21.45 15.50
N LEU A 389 8.15 -21.15 16.78
CA LEU A 389 9.48 -20.80 17.26
C LEU A 389 10.44 -21.93 16.93
N PRO A 390 11.60 -21.67 16.30
CA PRO A 390 12.64 -22.68 16.15
C PRO A 390 13.06 -23.15 17.56
N THR A 391 12.95 -24.45 17.78
CA THR A 391 13.44 -25.12 19.01
C THR A 391 14.95 -25.04 19.08
#